data_ebd166b11a5e467e6ca4b4a7bd5dc6e4
#
_entry.id   ebd166b11a5e467e6ca4b4a7bd5dc6e4
#
_cell.length_a   1.000
_cell.length_b   1.000
_cell.length_c   1.000
_cell.angle_alpha   90.00
_cell.angle_beta   90.00
_cell.angle_gamma   90.00
#
_symmetry.space_group_name_H-M   'P 1'
#
loop_
_entity.id
_entity.type
_entity.pdbx_description
1 polymer ?
#
loop_
_entity_poly.entity_id
_entity_poly.type
_entity_poly.pdbx_seq_one_letter_code
_entity_poly.pdbx_strand_id
1 'polypeptide(L)'
;MCRNIKTLHNFEPPATEDEVHAAALQYVRKLSGSAKPSKANEAAFERAVDEVAATSLRLLAELVTTAPPRNREVEAARARARAEKRFGAAA
;
A
#
# COMPACT_ATOMS: atom_id res chain seq x y z
N MET A 1 -10.44 2.43 -6.23
CA MET A 1 -9.03 2.64 -6.52
C MET A 1 -8.15 2.28 -5.36
N CYS A 2 -7.00 1.76 -5.66
CA CYS A 2 -6.06 1.29 -4.63
C CYS A 2 -5.23 2.44 -4.08
N ARG A 3 -5.67 3.05 -3.00
CA ARG A 3 -4.93 4.14 -2.37
C ARG A 3 -3.69 3.67 -1.64
N ASN A 4 -3.79 2.51 -0.99
CA ASN A 4 -2.72 1.99 -0.16
C ASN A 4 -1.88 0.92 -0.86
N ILE A 5 -2.42 0.31 -1.91
CA ILE A 5 -1.69 -0.69 -2.70
C ILE A 5 -0.97 0.05 -3.81
N LYS A 6 0.29 0.32 -3.57
CA LYS A 6 1.16 1.09 -4.46
C LYS A 6 2.59 0.62 -4.24
N THR A 7 3.50 1.05 -5.08
CA THR A 7 4.91 0.72 -4.90
C THR A 7 5.42 1.29 -3.58
N LEU A 8 5.98 0.44 -2.74
CA LEU A 8 6.57 0.82 -1.46
C LEU A 8 8.06 0.52 -1.39
N HIS A 9 8.59 -0.19 -2.38
CA HIS A 9 9.99 -0.61 -2.42
C HIS A 9 10.91 0.55 -2.85
N ASN A 10 12.05 0.63 -2.18
CA ASN A 10 13.15 1.52 -2.56
C ASN A 10 12.79 3.00 -2.49
N PHE A 11 12.21 3.39 -1.37
CA PHE A 11 11.91 4.79 -1.07
C PHE A 11 12.80 5.31 0.07
N GLU A 12 13.08 6.59 0.05
CA GLU A 12 13.75 7.29 1.13
C GLU A 12 12.87 8.46 1.59
N PRO A 13 12.43 8.48 2.83
CA PRO A 13 12.60 7.43 3.85
C PRO A 13 11.84 6.14 3.50
N PRO A 14 12.25 5.00 4.07
CA PRO A 14 11.64 3.72 3.73
C PRO A 14 10.19 3.61 4.15
N ALA A 15 9.48 2.66 3.55
CA ALA A 15 8.10 2.39 3.90
C ALA A 15 7.98 1.93 5.35
N THR A 16 6.94 2.39 6.01
CA THR A 16 6.66 2.04 7.41
C THR A 16 5.80 0.78 7.49
N GLU A 17 5.78 0.16 8.67
CA GLU A 17 4.89 -0.97 8.94
C GLU A 17 3.43 -0.56 8.76
N ASP A 18 3.08 0.67 9.15
CA ASP A 18 1.72 1.17 9.00
C ASP A 18 1.30 1.25 7.53
N GLU A 19 2.20 1.65 6.66
CA GLU A 19 1.93 1.70 5.22
C GLU A 19 1.67 0.31 4.66
N VAL A 20 2.48 -0.67 5.08
CA VAL A 20 2.32 -2.05 4.65
C VAL A 20 1.04 -2.65 5.20
N HIS A 21 0.73 -2.38 6.47
CA HIS A 21 -0.50 -2.84 7.10
C HIS A 21 -1.73 -2.26 6.39
N ALA A 22 -1.70 -0.98 6.05
CA ALA A 22 -2.81 -0.33 5.34
C ALA A 22 -3.03 -0.98 3.97
N ALA A 23 -1.97 -1.34 3.26
CA ALA A 23 -2.06 -2.05 1.98
C ALA A 23 -2.66 -3.44 2.17
N ALA A 24 -2.21 -4.16 3.20
CA ALA A 24 -2.74 -5.50 3.51
C ALA A 24 -4.23 -5.45 3.84
N LEU A 25 -4.62 -4.46 4.65
CA LEU A 25 -6.02 -4.27 5.01
C LEU A 25 -6.89 -3.98 3.79
N GLN A 26 -6.42 -3.12 2.90
CA GLN A 26 -7.13 -2.81 1.67
C GLN A 26 -7.32 -4.06 0.79
N TYR A 27 -6.26 -4.85 0.67
CA TYR A 27 -6.30 -6.10 -0.10
C TYR A 27 -7.37 -7.06 0.47
N VAL A 28 -7.35 -7.29 1.78
CA VAL A 28 -8.28 -8.22 2.43
C VAL A 28 -9.72 -7.71 2.31
N ARG A 29 -9.94 -6.41 2.48
CA ARG A 29 -11.26 -5.80 2.31
C ARG A 29 -11.80 -6.01 0.90
N LYS A 30 -10.98 -5.80 -0.09
CA LYS A 30 -11.39 -5.96 -1.49
C LYS A 30 -11.68 -7.42 -1.81
N LEU A 31 -10.80 -8.31 -1.37
CA LEU A 31 -10.93 -9.74 -1.64
C LEU A 31 -12.17 -10.34 -0.96
N SER A 32 -12.40 -9.97 0.28
CA SER A 32 -13.53 -10.48 1.06
C SER A 32 -14.86 -9.78 0.75
N GLY A 33 -14.80 -8.63 0.11
CA GLY A 33 -15.99 -7.83 -0.15
C GLY A 33 -16.56 -7.18 1.11
N SER A 34 -15.77 -7.11 2.17
CA SER A 34 -16.22 -6.62 3.46
C SER A 34 -15.27 -5.56 4.01
N ALA A 35 -15.77 -4.37 4.25
CA ALA A 35 -14.98 -3.31 4.88
C ALA A 35 -14.78 -3.59 6.38
N LYS A 36 -15.78 -4.20 7.00
CA LYS A 36 -15.74 -4.55 8.41
C LYS A 36 -16.33 -5.96 8.56
N PRO A 37 -15.56 -6.94 9.04
CA PRO A 37 -16.04 -8.30 9.14
C PRO A 37 -17.10 -8.45 10.22
N SER A 38 -17.98 -9.45 10.03
CA SER A 38 -18.90 -9.86 11.08
C SER A 38 -18.12 -10.44 12.25
N LYS A 39 -18.76 -10.49 13.41
CA LYS A 39 -18.11 -11.01 14.60
C LYS A 39 -17.56 -12.43 14.42
N ALA A 40 -18.29 -13.25 13.68
CA ALA A 40 -17.89 -14.63 13.39
C ALA A 40 -16.61 -14.69 12.52
N ASN A 41 -16.33 -13.65 11.75
CA ASN A 41 -15.21 -13.63 10.80
C ASN A 41 -14.04 -12.73 11.25
N GLU A 42 -14.17 -12.04 12.38
CA GLU A 42 -13.13 -11.12 12.84
C GLU A 42 -11.75 -11.77 12.96
N ALA A 43 -11.67 -12.92 13.61
CA ALA A 43 -10.40 -13.58 13.84
C ALA A 43 -9.72 -13.99 12.53
N ALA A 44 -10.48 -14.55 11.61
CA ALA A 44 -9.94 -14.95 10.30
C ALA A 44 -9.51 -13.72 9.48
N PHE A 45 -10.29 -12.65 9.53
CA PHE A 45 -10.00 -11.41 8.82
C PHE A 45 -8.72 -10.77 9.35
N GLU A 46 -8.60 -10.62 10.67
CA GLU A 46 -7.41 -10.02 11.29
C GLU A 46 -6.17 -10.85 11.04
N ARG A 47 -6.28 -12.17 11.12
CA ARG A 47 -5.16 -13.06 10.84
C ARG A 47 -4.69 -12.89 9.39
N ALA A 48 -5.62 -12.80 8.45
CA ALA A 48 -5.26 -12.59 7.05
C ALA A 48 -4.54 -11.28 6.83
N VAL A 49 -5.01 -10.19 7.45
CA VAL A 49 -4.34 -8.89 7.36
C VAL A 49 -2.93 -8.99 7.90
N ASP A 50 -2.76 -9.59 9.08
CA ASP A 50 -1.45 -9.72 9.72
C ASP A 50 -0.50 -10.57 8.89
N GLU A 51 -0.97 -11.67 8.34
CA GLU A 51 -0.15 -12.56 7.51
C GLU A 51 0.28 -11.88 6.20
N VAL A 52 -0.63 -11.19 5.55
CA VAL A 52 -0.30 -10.46 4.32
C VAL A 52 0.69 -9.35 4.62
N ALA A 53 0.49 -8.61 5.71
CA ALA A 53 1.41 -7.56 6.11
C ALA A 53 2.80 -8.11 6.43
N ALA A 54 2.88 -9.20 7.19
CA ALA A 54 4.15 -9.81 7.57
C ALA A 54 4.92 -10.30 6.35
N THR A 55 4.25 -10.98 5.43
CA THR A 55 4.88 -11.46 4.20
C THR A 55 5.36 -10.29 3.34
N SER A 56 4.57 -9.23 3.25
CA SER A 56 4.92 -8.06 2.47
C SER A 56 6.13 -7.32 3.04
N LEU A 57 6.19 -7.17 4.36
CA LEU A 57 7.34 -6.57 5.04
C LEU A 57 8.61 -7.38 4.77
N ARG A 58 8.50 -8.71 4.85
CA ARG A 58 9.64 -9.59 4.58
C ARG A 58 10.10 -9.46 3.13
N LEU A 59 9.16 -9.42 2.19
CA LEU A 59 9.49 -9.22 0.78
C LEU A 59 10.27 -7.92 0.58
N LEU A 60 9.77 -6.82 1.14
CA LEU A 60 10.41 -5.52 0.97
C LEU A 60 11.82 -5.49 1.57
N ALA A 61 12.03 -6.22 2.67
CA ALA A 61 13.34 -6.32 3.29
C ALA A 61 14.32 -7.17 2.49
N GLU A 62 13.81 -8.16 1.76
CA GLU A 62 14.64 -9.09 1.00
C GLU A 62 14.93 -8.66 -0.43
N LEU A 63 14.15 -7.73 -0.98
CA LEU A 63 14.38 -7.25 -2.33
C LEU A 63 15.70 -6.50 -2.43
N VAL A 64 16.47 -6.81 -3.46
CA VAL A 64 17.79 -6.21 -3.71
C VAL A 64 17.72 -5.39 -4.99
N THR A 65 18.30 -4.19 -4.95
CA THR A 65 18.37 -3.33 -6.13
C THR A 65 19.62 -2.47 -6.07
N THR A 66 20.15 -2.12 -7.26
CA THR A 66 21.24 -1.17 -7.39
C THR A 66 20.72 0.23 -7.75
N ALA A 67 19.41 0.35 -7.98
CA ALA A 67 18.80 1.64 -8.31
C ALA A 67 18.82 2.55 -7.10
N PRO A 68 19.02 3.87 -7.30
CA PRO A 68 18.95 4.82 -6.18
C PRO A 68 17.55 4.88 -5.59
N PRO A 69 17.43 5.12 -4.28
CA PRO A 69 16.12 5.25 -3.65
C PRO A 69 15.31 6.39 -4.25
N ARG A 70 14.00 6.18 -4.34
CA ARG A 70 13.07 7.20 -4.81
C ARG A 70 12.77 8.17 -3.68
N ASN A 71 12.67 9.45 -4.01
CA ASN A 71 12.28 10.47 -3.04
C ASN A 71 10.77 10.49 -2.94
N ARG A 72 10.23 10.33 -1.73
CA ARG A 72 8.79 10.28 -1.49
C ARG A 72 8.08 11.56 -1.92
N GLU A 73 8.67 12.71 -1.63
CA GLU A 73 8.06 13.99 -1.98
C GLU A 73 7.99 14.18 -3.48
N VAL A 74 9.05 13.81 -4.19
CA VAL A 74 9.11 13.91 -5.65
C VAL A 74 8.07 12.99 -6.28
N GLU A 75 7.98 11.75 -5.80
CA GLU A 75 7.02 10.79 -6.34
C GLU A 75 5.58 11.22 -6.05
N ALA A 76 5.32 11.78 -4.87
CA ALA A 76 4.01 12.30 -4.52
C ALA A 76 3.64 13.48 -5.41
N ALA A 77 4.60 14.38 -5.68
CA ALA A 77 4.39 15.53 -6.56
C ALA A 77 4.08 15.07 -7.99
N ARG A 78 4.80 14.05 -8.46
CA ARG A 78 4.55 13.47 -9.79
C ARG A 78 3.16 12.86 -9.88
N ALA A 79 2.73 12.17 -8.82
CA ALA A 79 1.40 11.59 -8.76
C ALA A 79 0.31 12.66 -8.78
N ARG A 80 0.52 13.75 -8.03
CA ARG A 80 -0.40 14.89 -8.04
C ARG A 80 -0.48 15.54 -9.42
N ALA A 81 0.66 15.73 -10.06
CA ALA A 81 0.74 16.32 -11.39
C ALA A 81 -0.01 15.45 -12.41
N ARG A 82 0.14 14.13 -12.34
CA ARG A 82 -0.59 13.21 -13.21
C ARG A 82 -2.10 13.30 -12.97
N ALA A 83 -2.52 13.39 -11.71
CA ALA A 83 -3.91 13.51 -11.35
C ALA A 83 -4.51 14.83 -11.85
N GLU A 84 -3.79 15.93 -11.68
CA GLU A 84 -4.21 17.25 -12.19
C GLU A 84 -4.34 17.25 -13.70
N LYS A 85 -3.39 16.65 -14.39
CA LYS A 85 -3.42 16.57 -15.84
C LYS A 85 -4.61 15.76 -16.32
N ARG A 86 -4.98 14.70 -15.58
CA ARG A 86 -6.10 13.82 -15.93
C ARG A 86 -7.45 14.46 -15.64
N PHE A 87 -7.58 15.16 -14.50
CA PHE A 87 -8.86 15.67 -14.02
C PHE A 87 -8.97 17.18 -14.08
N GLY A 88 -7.89 17.89 -13.77
CA GLY A 88 -7.89 19.36 -13.74
C GLY A 88 -8.06 20.01 -15.09
N ALA A 89 -7.51 19.39 -16.12
CA ALA A 89 -7.60 19.92 -17.47
C ALA A 89 -9.03 19.92 -18.02
N ALA A 90 -9.91 19.17 -17.40
CA ALA A 90 -11.31 19.10 -17.80
C ALA A 90 -12.16 20.24 -17.20
N ALA A 91 -11.58 21.00 -16.29
CA ALA A 91 -12.29 22.08 -15.63
C ALA A 91 -12.54 23.28 -16.56
#